data_7323b35a85a229b4e0ff4ef8808e9d71
#
_entry.id   7323b35a85a229b4e0ff4ef8808e9d71
#
_cell.length_a   1.000
_cell.length_b   1.000
_cell.length_c   1.000
_cell.angle_alpha   90.00
_cell.angle_beta   90.00
_cell.angle_gamma   90.00
#
_symmetry.space_group_name_H-M   'P 1'
#
loop_
_entity.id
_entity.type
_entity.pdbx_description
1 polymer ?
#
loop_
_entity_poly.entity_id
_entity_poly.type
_entity_poly.pdbx_seq_one_letter_code
_entity_poly.pdbx_strand_id
1 'polypeptide(L)'
;MRTVILLKWAGIVVALIMLAGIPILNAATEGPSTEGTVHALLAAIATNNYDALVANAAPALKTRITKETFTQVSTQLSPRLKKGYKLEYLGTLKQQGVEVFLWKITYTDGGDDMLSRLVMQEGKVAGFWFQ
;
A
#
# COMPACT_ATOMS: atom_id res chain seq x y z
N MET A 1 13.95 39.37 -25.17
CA MET A 1 14.08 38.97 -24.99
C MET A 1 14.03 38.49 -24.51
N ARG A 2 14.18 38.47 -24.39
CA ARG A 2 14.29 37.75 -24.04
C ARG A 2 14.20 36.88 -23.72
N THR A 3 14.15 36.68 -23.88
CA THR A 3 14.20 35.70 -23.84
C THR A 3 14.52 34.96 -23.66
N VAL A 4 14.54 35.24 -24.03
CA VAL A 4 14.97 34.39 -24.19
C VAL A 4 15.26 33.78 -23.59
N ILE A 5 15.36 34.17 -23.70
CA ILE A 5 15.79 33.42 -23.37
C ILE A 5 15.59 32.76 -22.85
N LEU A 6 15.45 32.64 -22.98
CA LEU A 6 15.37 31.77 -22.73
C LEU A 6 15.35 31.02 -22.60
N LEU A 7 15.33 30.94 -22.89
CA LEU A 7 15.40 29.95 -22.98
C LEU A 7 15.90 29.32 -22.80
N LYS A 8 16.08 29.61 -23.21
CA LYS A 8 16.74 28.85 -23.13
C LYS A 8 16.86 28.25 -22.39
N TRP A 9 16.78 28.19 -22.31
CA TRP A 9 17.02 27.44 -21.50
C TRP A 9 16.57 26.72 -21.23
N ALA A 10 16.34 26.63 -21.62
CA ALA A 10 16.16 25.81 -21.47
C ALA A 10 16.35 25.03 -21.27
N GLY A 11 16.50 24.87 -21.62
CA GLY A 11 16.77 23.83 -21.60
C GLY A 11 17.05 23.25 -20.84
N ILE A 12 17.36 23.42 -20.78
CA ILE A 12 17.67 22.70 -19.97
C ILE A 12 17.17 22.17 -19.21
N VAL A 13 16.91 22.21 -19.30
CA VAL A 13 16.64 21.62 -18.70
C VAL A 13 16.27 20.87 -18.32
N VAL A 14 16.31 20.62 -18.59
CA VAL A 14 16.16 19.75 -18.48
C VAL A 14 16.29 19.01 -18.01
N ALA A 15 16.52 19.14 -18.19
CA ALA A 15 16.83 18.30 -18.00
C ALA A 15 16.75 17.79 -17.30
N LEU A 16 16.72 17.86 -17.24
CA LEU A 16 16.75 17.25 -16.74
C LEU A 16 16.32 16.71 -16.09
N ILE A 17 16.06 16.76 -16.08
CA ILE A 17 15.75 16.14 -15.63
C ILE A 17 15.57 15.46 -15.25
N MET A 18 15.76 15.32 -15.47
CA MET A 18 15.79 14.51 -15.36
C MET A 18 15.88 14.01 -14.83
N LEU A 19 15.99 14.10 -14.90
CA LEU A 19 16.18 13.51 -14.55
C LEU A 19 15.96 13.39 -13.89
N ALA A 20 16.59 13.56 -14.49
CA ALA A 20 16.35 13.70 -13.27
C ALA A 20 15.03 13.48 -12.93
N GLY A 21 14.24 13.75 -13.26
CA GLY A 21 12.96 13.35 -12.89
C GLY A 21 12.88 12.23 -11.89
N ILE A 22 13.91 11.97 -11.26
CA ILE A 22 14.03 10.84 -10.37
C ILE A 22 13.07 10.92 -9.18
N PRO A 23 12.87 12.06 -8.54
CA PRO A 23 11.91 12.12 -7.44
C PRO A 23 10.50 11.76 -7.87
N ILE A 24 10.18 12.07 -9.11
CA ILE A 24 8.86 11.73 -9.63
C ILE A 24 8.69 10.23 -9.70
N LEU A 25 9.75 9.54 -10.06
CA LEU A 25 9.71 8.09 -10.13
C LEU A 25 9.48 7.49 -8.76
N ASN A 26 10.06 8.08 -7.73
CA ASN A 26 9.86 7.56 -6.38
C ASN A 26 8.40 7.64 -5.96
N ALA A 27 7.76 8.73 -6.25
CA ALA A 27 6.34 8.87 -5.91
C ALA A 27 5.51 7.84 -6.67
N ALA A 28 5.86 7.57 -7.91
CA ALA A 28 5.12 6.61 -8.72
C ALA A 28 5.31 5.19 -8.23
N THR A 29 6.45 4.90 -7.61
CA THR A 29 6.75 3.53 -7.19
C THR A 29 6.25 3.21 -5.79
N GLU A 30 5.73 4.19 -5.07
CA GLU A 30 5.29 3.93 -3.70
C GLU A 30 4.11 2.99 -3.65
N GLY A 31 3.16 3.17 -4.54
CA GLY A 31 2.04 2.25 -4.62
C GLY A 31 2.49 0.82 -4.89
N PRO A 32 3.22 0.58 -5.98
CA PRO A 32 3.72 -0.77 -6.24
C PRO A 32 4.57 -1.32 -5.10
N SER A 33 5.31 -0.47 -4.39
CA SER A 33 6.18 -0.96 -3.32
C SER A 33 5.39 -1.50 -2.14
N THR A 34 4.14 -1.07 -1.95
CA THR A 34 3.30 -1.60 -0.87
C THR A 34 2.53 -2.84 -1.29
N GLU A 35 2.55 -3.20 -2.57
CA GLU A 35 1.83 -4.37 -3.04
C GLU A 35 2.30 -5.64 -2.35
N GLY A 36 3.61 -5.82 -2.26
CA GLY A 36 4.17 -6.97 -1.58
C GLY A 36 3.75 -7.05 -0.12
N THR A 37 3.66 -5.89 0.54
CA THR A 37 3.22 -5.83 1.91
C THR A 37 1.77 -6.27 2.03
N VAL A 38 0.89 -5.79 1.14
CA VAL A 38 -0.51 -6.19 1.16
C VAL A 38 -0.64 -7.69 0.91
N HIS A 39 0.09 -8.22 -0.07
CA HIS A 39 0.09 -9.66 -0.32
C HIS A 39 0.52 -10.45 0.91
N ALA A 40 1.57 -9.99 1.60
CA ALA A 40 2.06 -10.68 2.80
C ALA A 40 1.01 -10.67 3.91
N LEU A 41 0.33 -9.53 4.09
CA LEU A 41 -0.72 -9.44 5.10
C LEU A 41 -1.89 -10.35 4.75
N LEU A 42 -2.31 -10.36 3.48
CA LEU A 42 -3.41 -11.23 3.06
C LEU A 42 -3.03 -12.70 3.17
N ALA A 43 -1.77 -13.06 2.90
CA ALA A 43 -1.31 -14.44 3.07
C ALA A 43 -1.34 -14.84 4.54
N ALA A 44 -0.95 -13.96 5.44
CA ALA A 44 -1.01 -14.24 6.87
C ALA A 44 -2.45 -14.44 7.31
N ILE A 45 -3.38 -13.63 6.80
CA ILE A 45 -4.80 -13.77 7.11
C ILE A 45 -5.35 -15.07 6.55
N ALA A 46 -5.01 -15.41 5.31
CA ALA A 46 -5.51 -16.61 4.67
C ALA A 46 -5.08 -17.88 5.39
N THR A 47 -3.91 -17.84 6.03
CA THR A 47 -3.36 -19.01 6.73
C THR A 47 -3.50 -18.93 8.24
N ASN A 48 -4.17 -17.89 8.75
CA ASN A 48 -4.32 -17.64 10.19
C ASN A 48 -2.97 -17.62 10.90
N ASN A 49 -2.00 -16.95 10.28
CA ASN A 49 -0.64 -16.91 10.79
C ASN A 49 -0.38 -15.58 11.48
N TYR A 50 -0.71 -15.51 12.76
CA TYR A 50 -0.57 -14.28 13.54
C TYR A 50 0.89 -13.83 13.61
N ASP A 51 1.82 -14.76 13.75
CA ASP A 51 3.25 -14.41 13.86
C ASP A 51 3.74 -13.75 12.58
N ALA A 52 3.29 -14.21 11.42
CA ALA A 52 3.64 -13.59 10.15
C ALA A 52 3.07 -12.19 10.04
N LEU A 53 1.86 -11.98 10.58
CA LEU A 53 1.25 -10.66 10.55
C LEU A 53 2.07 -9.68 11.40
N VAL A 54 2.39 -10.05 12.64
CA VAL A 54 3.09 -9.13 13.54
C VAL A 54 4.55 -8.94 13.18
N ALA A 55 5.12 -9.84 12.39
CA ALA A 55 6.50 -9.69 11.94
C ALA A 55 6.67 -8.42 11.12
N ASN A 56 5.64 -8.01 10.41
CA ASN A 56 5.67 -6.80 9.58
C ASN A 56 4.98 -5.62 10.23
N ALA A 57 4.55 -5.75 11.47
CA ALA A 57 3.77 -4.71 12.14
C ALA A 57 4.67 -3.77 12.91
N ALA A 58 4.33 -2.46 12.85
CA ALA A 58 4.95 -1.46 13.71
C ALA A 58 4.49 -1.70 15.16
N PRO A 59 5.26 -1.22 16.14
CA PRO A 59 4.88 -1.44 17.55
C PRO A 59 3.45 -0.99 17.86
N ALA A 60 3.02 0.13 17.27
CA ALA A 60 1.68 0.65 17.54
C ALA A 60 0.60 -0.35 17.09
N LEU A 61 0.82 -1.04 15.98
CA LEU A 61 -0.14 -2.03 15.50
C LEU A 61 -0.09 -3.28 16.35
N LYS A 62 1.10 -3.71 16.76
CA LYS A 62 1.24 -4.92 17.58
C LYS A 62 0.45 -4.82 18.88
N THR A 63 0.39 -3.63 19.46
CA THR A 63 -0.32 -3.46 20.73
C THR A 63 -1.83 -3.41 20.56
N ARG A 64 -2.30 -3.19 19.33
CA ARG A 64 -3.73 -3.01 19.08
C ARG A 64 -4.40 -4.24 18.53
N ILE A 65 -3.66 -5.11 17.87
CA ILE A 65 -4.25 -6.29 17.27
C ILE A 65 -3.98 -7.50 18.16
N THR A 66 -5.05 -8.13 18.63
CA THR A 66 -4.93 -9.32 19.44
C THR A 66 -5.03 -10.53 18.54
N LYS A 67 -4.56 -11.67 19.08
CA LYS A 67 -4.65 -12.93 18.36
C LYS A 67 -6.10 -13.31 18.10
N GLU A 68 -6.97 -13.00 19.06
CA GLU A 68 -8.40 -13.31 18.92
C GLU A 68 -9.03 -12.50 17.78
N THR A 69 -8.77 -11.20 17.75
CA THR A 69 -9.29 -10.34 16.69
C THR A 69 -8.77 -10.77 15.33
N PHE A 70 -7.48 -11.11 15.27
CA PHE A 70 -6.89 -11.59 14.03
C PHE A 70 -7.55 -12.89 13.57
N THR A 71 -7.76 -13.81 14.50
CA THR A 71 -8.40 -15.09 14.15
C THR A 71 -9.81 -14.89 13.60
N GLN A 72 -10.56 -13.93 14.16
CA GLN A 72 -11.90 -13.63 13.65
C GLN A 72 -11.84 -13.14 12.21
N VAL A 73 -10.92 -12.22 11.92
CA VAL A 73 -10.75 -11.69 10.56
C VAL A 73 -10.33 -12.83 9.63
N SER A 74 -9.39 -13.65 10.06
CA SER A 74 -8.91 -14.77 9.27
C SER A 74 -10.03 -15.74 8.96
N THR A 75 -10.87 -16.06 9.94
CA THR A 75 -12.00 -16.99 9.73
C THR A 75 -12.95 -16.45 8.66
N GLN A 76 -13.19 -15.14 8.67
CA GLN A 76 -14.13 -14.55 7.71
C GLN A 76 -13.53 -14.44 6.31
N LEU A 77 -12.26 -14.10 6.19
CA LEU A 77 -11.67 -13.78 4.91
C LEU A 77 -10.92 -14.94 4.26
N SER A 78 -10.43 -15.88 5.05
CA SER A 78 -9.60 -16.97 4.54
C SER A 78 -10.25 -17.75 3.40
N PRO A 79 -11.55 -18.13 3.49
CA PRO A 79 -12.15 -18.89 2.38
C PRO A 79 -12.13 -18.15 1.05
N ARG A 80 -12.39 -16.84 1.10
CA ARG A 80 -12.39 -16.03 -0.12
C ARG A 80 -10.97 -15.81 -0.64
N LEU A 81 -10.04 -15.54 0.27
CA LEU A 81 -8.65 -15.30 -0.12
C LEU A 81 -8.03 -16.53 -0.76
N LYS A 82 -8.35 -17.72 -0.22
CA LYS A 82 -7.80 -18.97 -0.75
C LYS A 82 -8.30 -19.31 -2.13
N LYS A 83 -9.48 -18.82 -2.50
CA LYS A 83 -10.01 -19.03 -3.84
C LYS A 83 -9.32 -18.17 -4.87
N GLY A 84 -8.67 -17.10 -4.42
CA GLY A 84 -7.94 -16.21 -5.29
C GLY A 84 -8.48 -14.79 -5.28
N TYR A 85 -7.60 -13.85 -5.56
CA TYR A 85 -7.97 -12.44 -5.58
C TYR A 85 -6.98 -11.68 -6.45
N LYS A 86 -7.37 -10.46 -6.81
CA LYS A 86 -6.50 -9.52 -7.51
C LYS A 86 -6.37 -8.27 -6.67
N LEU A 87 -5.21 -7.63 -6.74
CA LEU A 87 -4.99 -6.35 -6.11
C LEU A 87 -4.91 -5.27 -7.17
N GLU A 88 -5.53 -4.13 -6.88
CA GLU A 88 -5.44 -2.97 -7.74
C GLU A 88 -5.15 -1.76 -6.88
N TYR A 89 -4.06 -1.05 -7.19
CA TYR A 89 -3.71 0.15 -6.46
C TYR A 89 -4.62 1.30 -6.89
N LEU A 90 -5.27 1.94 -5.91
CA LEU A 90 -6.20 3.02 -6.20
C LEU A 90 -5.60 4.40 -5.97
N GLY A 91 -4.53 4.49 -5.18
CA GLY A 91 -3.89 5.76 -4.88
C GLY A 91 -3.68 5.92 -3.39
N THR A 92 -3.25 7.11 -3.01
CA THR A 92 -3.07 7.47 -1.61
C THR A 92 -3.98 8.62 -1.26
N LEU A 93 -4.32 8.70 0.02
CA LEU A 93 -4.93 9.90 0.55
C LEU A 93 -4.23 10.26 1.85
N LYS A 94 -4.27 11.54 2.17
CA LYS A 94 -3.64 12.02 3.39
C LYS A 94 -4.72 12.21 4.44
N GLN A 95 -4.54 11.58 5.58
CA GLN A 95 -5.48 11.70 6.70
C GLN A 95 -4.68 11.92 7.97
N GLN A 96 -4.99 13.01 8.66
CA GLN A 96 -4.38 13.33 9.96
C GLN A 96 -2.86 13.28 9.89
N GLY A 97 -2.30 13.76 8.77
CA GLY A 97 -0.86 13.85 8.62
C GLY A 97 -0.15 12.60 8.14
N VAL A 98 -0.89 11.51 7.94
CA VAL A 98 -0.28 10.27 7.43
C VAL A 98 -0.83 9.93 6.05
N GLU A 99 -0.02 9.21 5.28
CA GLU A 99 -0.44 8.71 3.99
C GLU A 99 -1.10 7.35 4.15
N VAL A 100 -2.27 7.22 3.52
CA VAL A 100 -3.03 5.97 3.53
C VAL A 100 -3.02 5.43 2.11
N PHE A 101 -2.46 4.25 1.92
CA PHE A 101 -2.43 3.59 0.61
C PHE A 101 -3.70 2.78 0.43
N LEU A 102 -4.36 2.97 -0.70
CA LEU A 102 -5.66 2.35 -0.98
C LEU A 102 -5.48 1.27 -2.02
N TRP A 103 -5.90 0.06 -1.69
CA TRP A 103 -5.84 -1.09 -2.56
C TRP A 103 -7.21 -1.73 -2.65
N LYS A 104 -7.65 -1.99 -3.88
CA LYS A 104 -8.89 -2.74 -4.10
C LYS A 104 -8.55 -4.22 -4.18
N ILE A 105 -9.33 -5.03 -3.49
CA ILE A 105 -9.21 -6.48 -3.54
C ILE A 105 -10.45 -7.00 -4.27
N THR A 106 -10.23 -7.60 -5.42
CA THR A 106 -11.31 -8.21 -6.20
C THR A 106 -11.18 -9.72 -6.05
N TYR A 107 -12.19 -10.35 -5.50
CA TYR A 107 -12.17 -11.78 -5.27
C TYR A 107 -12.62 -12.54 -6.50
N THR A 108 -12.01 -13.72 -6.72
CA THR A 108 -12.37 -14.55 -7.86
C THR A 108 -13.68 -15.31 -7.65
N ASP A 109 -14.24 -15.24 -6.43
CA ASP A 109 -15.50 -15.91 -6.13
C ASP A 109 -16.73 -15.16 -6.66
N GLY A 110 -16.52 -14.01 -7.29
CA GLY A 110 -17.61 -13.22 -7.84
C GLY A 110 -18.36 -12.39 -6.83
N GLY A 111 -17.93 -12.38 -5.58
CA GLY A 111 -18.53 -11.53 -4.56
C GLY A 111 -18.04 -10.10 -4.60
N ASP A 112 -18.49 -9.31 -3.65
CA ASP A 112 -18.16 -7.90 -3.60
C ASP A 112 -16.67 -7.66 -3.46
N ASP A 113 -16.20 -6.57 -4.07
CA ASP A 113 -14.85 -6.09 -3.87
C ASP A 113 -14.67 -5.59 -2.45
N MET A 114 -13.43 -5.50 -2.03
CA MET A 114 -13.10 -5.00 -0.71
C MET A 114 -12.01 -3.94 -0.84
N LEU A 115 -12.13 -2.87 -0.08
CA LEU A 115 -11.11 -1.83 -0.02
C LEU A 115 -10.20 -2.11 1.17
N SER A 116 -8.90 -2.15 0.94
CA SER A 116 -7.94 -2.19 2.04
C SER A 116 -7.24 -0.86 2.15
N ARG A 117 -6.99 -0.44 3.38
CA ARG A 117 -6.34 0.81 3.71
C ARG A 117 -5.10 0.49 4.53
N LEU A 118 -3.95 0.91 4.04
CA LEU A 118 -2.66 0.55 4.61
C LEU A 118 -1.91 1.82 5.00
N VAL A 119 -1.41 1.86 6.22
CA VAL A 119 -0.51 2.91 6.69
C VAL A 119 0.83 2.29 7.05
N MET A 120 1.90 2.86 6.50
CA MET A 120 3.26 2.39 6.77
C MET A 120 3.98 3.38 7.65
N GLN A 121 4.87 2.88 8.50
CA GLN A 121 5.72 3.69 9.35
C GLN A 121 7.07 3.02 9.43
N GLU A 122 8.10 3.70 8.91
CA GLU A 122 9.48 3.21 8.93
C GLU A 122 9.59 1.78 8.39
N GLY A 123 8.91 1.53 7.28
CA GLY A 123 8.98 0.23 6.64
C GLY A 123 8.12 -0.85 7.27
N LYS A 124 7.34 -0.51 8.30
CA LYS A 124 6.47 -1.44 8.98
C LYS A 124 5.02 -1.03 8.84
N VAL A 125 4.11 -1.97 9.01
CA VAL A 125 2.67 -1.71 8.92
C VAL A 125 2.21 -1.09 10.22
N ALA A 126 1.75 0.15 10.14
CA ALA A 126 1.23 0.88 11.30
C ALA A 126 -0.28 0.75 11.40
N GLY A 127 -0.96 0.47 10.29
CA GLY A 127 -2.41 0.27 10.29
C GLY A 127 -2.83 -0.46 9.03
N PHE A 128 -3.87 -1.27 9.17
CA PHE A 128 -4.41 -2.04 8.05
C PHE A 128 -5.89 -2.31 8.33
N TRP A 129 -6.75 -1.82 7.44
CA TRP A 129 -8.20 -1.94 7.61
C TRP A 129 -8.84 -2.39 6.33
N PHE A 130 -9.99 -3.04 6.48
CA PHE A 130 -10.85 -3.43 5.37
C PHE A 130 -12.20 -2.74 5.46
N GLN A 131 -12.79 -2.44 4.30
CA GLN A 131 -14.18 -1.98 4.22
C GLN A 131 -14.77 -2.25 2.85
#